data_c93bc6dee9a7771a20ac496370deffdc
#
_entry.id   c93bc6dee9a7771a20ac496370deffdc
#
_cell.length_a   1.000
_cell.length_b   1.000
_cell.length_c   1.000
_cell.angle_alpha   90.00
_cell.angle_beta   90.00
_cell.angle_gamma   90.00
#
_symmetry.space_group_name_H-M   'P 1'
#
loop_
_entity.id
_entity.type
_entity.pdbx_description
1 polymer ?
#
loop_
_entity_poly.entity_id
_entity_poly.type
_entity_poly.pdbx_seq_one_letter_code
_entity_poly.pdbx_strand_id
1 'polypeptide(L)'
;MIIYNTTYSVSDKVYGSFLKWVKEKHIPQMISSGYFSEFKLSRVLTDEDQDGSSISLQLTAENVNAVSKWREQYGDLFEMEISSLFSVNVLYFSTFLEIID
;
A
#
# COMPACT_ATOMS: atom_id res chain seq x y z
N MET A 1 17.67 -6.87 2.37
CA MET A 1 16.30 -6.64 1.86
C MET A 1 15.47 -5.85 2.85
N ILE A 2 14.56 -5.07 2.33
CA ILE A 2 13.66 -4.28 3.15
C ILE A 2 12.21 -4.55 2.77
N ILE A 3 11.31 -4.16 3.67
CA ILE A 3 9.87 -4.17 3.40
C ILE A 3 9.42 -2.72 3.35
N TYR A 4 8.75 -2.37 2.26
CA TYR A 4 8.05 -1.10 2.13
C TYR A 4 6.61 -1.35 2.56
N ASN A 5 6.28 -0.88 3.75
CA ASN A 5 4.97 -1.10 4.35
C ASN A 5 4.12 0.15 4.23
N THR A 6 2.94 0.01 3.66
CA THR A 6 1.95 1.09 3.61
C THR A 6 0.72 0.65 4.38
N THR A 7 0.32 1.45 5.35
CA THR A 7 -0.89 1.21 6.12
C THR A 7 -1.97 2.17 5.66
N TYR A 8 -3.09 1.62 5.22
CA TYR A 8 -4.24 2.38 4.74
C TYR A 8 -5.35 2.35 5.77
N SER A 9 -5.88 3.52 6.10
CA SER A 9 -7.09 3.65 6.89
C SER A 9 -8.25 3.84 5.93
N VAL A 10 -9.14 2.86 5.85
CA VAL A 10 -10.15 2.76 4.79
C VAL A 10 -11.55 2.86 5.38
N SER A 11 -12.32 3.84 4.94
CA SER A 11 -13.72 4.01 5.33
C SER A 11 -14.56 2.85 4.83
N ASP A 12 -15.56 2.45 5.60
CA ASP A 12 -16.49 1.37 5.21
C ASP A 12 -17.15 1.64 3.87
N LYS A 13 -17.38 2.90 3.54
CA LYS A 13 -18.02 3.30 2.28
C LYS A 13 -17.29 2.81 1.05
N VAL A 14 -15.97 2.73 1.12
CA VAL A 14 -15.14 2.38 -0.03
C VAL A 14 -14.35 1.10 0.17
N TYR A 15 -14.61 0.36 1.24
CA TYR A 15 -13.81 -0.80 1.58
C TYR A 15 -13.74 -1.82 0.44
N GLY A 16 -14.88 -2.21 -0.10
CA GLY A 16 -14.93 -3.18 -1.21
C GLY A 16 -14.23 -2.67 -2.46
N SER A 17 -14.48 -1.41 -2.82
CA SER A 17 -13.83 -0.78 -3.98
C SER A 17 -12.32 -0.67 -3.78
N PHE A 18 -11.89 -0.36 -2.56
CA PHE A 18 -10.48 -0.25 -2.23
C PHE A 18 -9.77 -1.59 -2.37
N LEU A 19 -10.33 -2.66 -1.79
CA LEU A 19 -9.74 -3.99 -1.89
C LEU A 19 -9.64 -4.46 -3.34
N LYS A 20 -10.67 -4.19 -4.12
CA LYS A 20 -10.67 -4.53 -5.55
C LYS A 20 -9.55 -3.81 -6.28
N TRP A 21 -9.43 -2.50 -6.05
CA TRP A 21 -8.38 -1.69 -6.67
C TRP A 21 -6.99 -2.18 -6.29
N VAL A 22 -6.76 -2.43 -4.99
CA VAL A 22 -5.45 -2.90 -4.52
C VAL A 22 -5.08 -4.24 -5.16
N LYS A 23 -6.00 -5.19 -5.16
CA LYS A 23 -5.73 -6.55 -5.65
C LYS A 23 -5.61 -6.61 -7.16
N GLU A 24 -6.47 -5.91 -7.88
CA GLU A 24 -6.55 -6.03 -9.33
C GLU A 24 -5.66 -5.05 -10.09
N LYS A 25 -5.30 -3.93 -9.47
CA LYS A 25 -4.57 -2.89 -10.17
C LYS A 25 -3.28 -2.48 -9.47
N HIS A 26 -3.36 -2.11 -8.20
CA HIS A 26 -2.20 -1.53 -7.52
C HIS A 26 -1.07 -2.54 -7.30
N ILE A 27 -1.36 -3.69 -6.70
CA ILE A 27 -0.34 -4.72 -6.47
C ILE A 27 0.27 -5.21 -7.78
N PRO A 28 -0.51 -5.54 -8.83
CA PRO A 28 0.08 -5.94 -10.10
C PRO A 28 1.01 -4.88 -10.69
N GLN A 29 0.67 -3.60 -10.59
CA GLN A 29 1.53 -2.52 -11.07
C GLN A 29 2.83 -2.43 -10.29
N MET A 30 2.77 -2.58 -8.96
CA MET A 30 3.95 -2.54 -8.12
C MET A 30 4.91 -3.67 -8.47
N ILE A 31 4.39 -4.89 -8.58
CA ILE A 31 5.22 -6.05 -8.91
C ILE A 31 5.79 -5.95 -10.33
N SER A 32 4.99 -5.53 -11.30
CA SER A 32 5.48 -5.43 -12.68
C SER A 32 6.46 -4.28 -12.89
N SER A 33 6.57 -3.34 -11.96
CA SER A 33 7.56 -2.27 -12.04
C SER A 33 9.00 -2.80 -11.95
N GLY A 34 9.18 -4.00 -11.39
CA GLY A 34 10.50 -4.61 -11.22
C GLY A 34 11.21 -4.22 -9.94
N TYR A 35 10.67 -3.25 -9.18
CA TYR A 35 11.30 -2.80 -7.94
C TYR A 35 10.91 -3.62 -6.72
N PHE A 36 9.85 -4.41 -6.82
CA PHE A 36 9.34 -5.22 -5.71
C PHE A 36 9.18 -6.67 -6.13
N SER A 37 9.52 -7.59 -5.24
CA SER A 37 9.56 -9.02 -5.54
C SER A 37 8.43 -9.82 -4.91
N GLU A 38 7.92 -9.38 -3.76
CA GLU A 38 6.90 -10.11 -3.03
C GLU A 38 5.94 -9.12 -2.39
N PHE A 39 4.74 -9.60 -2.08
CA PHE A 39 3.78 -8.77 -1.35
C PHE A 39 3.04 -9.58 -0.29
N LYS A 40 2.54 -8.88 0.71
CA LYS A 40 1.61 -9.42 1.68
C LYS A 40 0.56 -8.35 1.97
N LEU A 41 -0.70 -8.70 1.76
CA LEU A 41 -1.84 -7.82 2.04
C LEU A 41 -2.56 -8.37 3.27
N SER A 42 -2.67 -7.56 4.32
CA SER A 42 -3.22 -7.98 5.61
C SER A 42 -4.18 -6.94 6.16
N ARG A 43 -5.14 -7.38 6.95
CA ARG A 43 -5.98 -6.47 7.71
C ARG A 43 -5.48 -6.44 9.15
N VAL A 44 -5.33 -5.24 9.70
CA VAL A 44 -4.96 -5.07 11.09
C VAL A 44 -6.18 -5.41 11.94
N LEU A 45 -6.03 -6.37 12.84
CA LEU A 45 -7.11 -6.77 13.74
C LEU A 45 -7.08 -5.89 14.98
N THR A 46 -8.20 -5.27 15.28
CA THR A 46 -8.34 -4.42 16.47
C THR A 46 -9.54 -4.88 17.27
N ASP A 47 -9.50 -4.64 18.58
CA ASP A 47 -10.59 -5.00 19.49
C ASP A 47 -11.64 -3.91 19.62
N GLU A 48 -11.42 -2.76 18.97
CA GLU A 48 -12.29 -1.61 19.13
C GLU A 48 -13.24 -1.43 17.96
N ASP A 49 -14.42 -0.88 18.26
CA ASP A 49 -15.35 -0.45 17.24
C ASP A 49 -14.79 0.74 16.51
N GLN A 50 -14.30 0.54 15.31
CA GLN A 50 -13.81 1.60 14.46
C GLN A 50 -14.68 1.73 13.23
N ASP A 51 -14.88 2.96 12.79
CA ASP A 51 -15.44 3.22 11.48
C ASP A 51 -14.35 2.91 10.46
N GLY A 52 -14.51 1.80 9.74
CA GLY A 52 -13.58 1.43 8.71
C GLY A 52 -12.58 0.37 9.15
N SER A 53 -11.60 0.16 8.33
CA SER A 53 -10.58 -0.88 8.53
C SER A 53 -9.19 -0.35 8.24
N SER A 54 -8.20 -0.93 8.88
CA SER A 54 -6.79 -0.66 8.59
C SER A 54 -6.22 -1.82 7.80
N ILE A 55 -5.65 -1.52 6.65
CA ILE A 55 -5.09 -2.50 5.73
C ILE A 55 -3.59 -2.24 5.60
N SER A 56 -2.80 -3.29 5.76
CA SER A 56 -1.34 -3.21 5.61
C SER A 56 -0.94 -3.91 4.31
N LEU A 57 -0.22 -3.20 3.46
CA LEU A 57 0.39 -3.77 2.26
C LEU A 57 1.89 -3.73 2.45
N GLN A 58 2.51 -4.89 2.51
CA GLN A 58 3.96 -5.03 2.62
C GLN A 58 4.53 -5.50 1.29
N LEU A 59 5.50 -4.76 0.79
CA LEU A 59 6.18 -5.08 -0.46
C LEU A 59 7.67 -5.22 -0.20
N THR A 60 8.25 -6.32 -0.66
CA THR A 60 9.68 -6.57 -0.48
C THR A 60 10.47 -5.90 -1.59
N ALA A 61 11.49 -5.15 -1.21
CA ALA A 61 12.42 -4.50 -2.13
C ALA A 61 13.85 -4.86 -1.75
N GLU A 62 14.76 -4.75 -2.71
CA GLU A 62 16.17 -5.06 -2.48
C GLU A 62 16.78 -4.10 -1.47
N ASN A 63 16.46 -2.80 -1.58
CA ASN A 63 16.98 -1.76 -0.70
C ASN A 63 16.09 -0.51 -0.79
N VAL A 64 16.40 0.49 0.04
CA VAL A 64 15.65 1.75 0.07
C VAL A 64 15.75 2.48 -1.27
N ASN A 65 16.89 2.36 -1.95
CA ASN A 65 17.09 3.03 -3.22
C ASN A 65 16.10 2.54 -4.30
N ALA A 66 15.76 1.25 -4.29
CA ALA A 66 14.74 0.72 -5.20
C ALA A 66 13.39 1.38 -4.99
N VAL A 67 13.00 1.60 -3.73
CA VAL A 67 11.74 2.28 -3.41
C VAL A 67 11.79 3.74 -3.85
N SER A 68 12.94 4.40 -3.66
CA SER A 68 13.12 5.79 -4.10
C SER A 68 12.95 5.92 -5.61
N LYS A 69 13.48 4.99 -6.36
CA LYS A 69 13.33 4.95 -7.83
C LYS A 69 11.87 4.76 -8.24
N TRP A 70 11.17 3.85 -7.54
CA TRP A 70 9.75 3.67 -7.80
C TRP A 70 8.97 4.96 -7.54
N ARG A 71 9.27 5.65 -6.44
CA ARG A 71 8.62 6.91 -6.10
C ARG A 71 8.85 7.98 -7.15
N GLU A 72 10.07 8.09 -7.67
CA GLU A 72 10.39 9.05 -8.72
C GLU A 72 9.61 8.79 -9.99
N GLN A 73 9.42 7.52 -10.35
CA GLN A 73 8.76 7.15 -11.60
C GLN A 73 7.23 7.09 -11.49
N TYR A 74 6.72 6.63 -10.36
CA TYR A 74 5.29 6.28 -10.23
C TYR A 74 4.60 6.92 -9.03
N GLY A 75 5.34 7.53 -8.11
CA GLY A 75 4.77 8.05 -6.87
C GLY A 75 3.66 9.07 -7.08
N ASP A 76 3.88 10.03 -7.97
CA ASP A 76 2.88 11.06 -8.25
C ASP A 76 1.62 10.47 -8.88
N LEU A 77 1.79 9.53 -9.80
CA LEU A 77 0.66 8.85 -10.43
C LEU A 77 -0.16 8.06 -9.40
N PHE A 78 0.53 7.39 -8.47
CA PHE A 78 -0.12 6.67 -7.40
C PHE A 78 -0.95 7.60 -6.52
N GLU A 79 -0.36 8.73 -6.09
CA GLU A 79 -1.04 9.70 -5.23
C GLU A 79 -2.26 10.29 -5.93
N MET A 80 -2.13 10.64 -7.20
CA MET A 80 -3.23 11.16 -7.98
C MET A 80 -4.35 10.13 -8.13
N GLU A 81 -4.01 8.89 -8.39
CA GLU A 81 -4.98 7.82 -8.57
C GLU A 81 -5.75 7.55 -7.28
N ILE A 82 -5.05 7.36 -6.17
CA ILE A 82 -5.71 7.06 -4.90
C ILE A 82 -6.59 8.22 -4.43
N SER A 83 -6.13 9.44 -4.62
CA SER A 83 -6.89 10.65 -4.29
C SER A 83 -8.13 10.77 -5.16
N SER A 84 -8.01 10.51 -6.46
CA SER A 84 -9.11 10.58 -7.40
C SER A 84 -10.19 9.52 -7.12
N LEU A 85 -9.77 8.31 -6.78
CA LEU A 85 -10.70 7.20 -6.55
C LEU A 85 -11.38 7.26 -5.18
N PHE A 86 -10.66 7.67 -4.15
CA PHE A 86 -11.12 7.49 -2.78
C PHE A 86 -11.18 8.77 -1.96
N SER A 87 -10.50 9.83 -2.40
CA SER A 87 -10.48 11.10 -1.69
C SER A 87 -10.08 10.90 -0.21
N VAL A 88 -10.80 11.54 0.72
CA VAL A 88 -10.53 11.46 2.15
C VAL A 88 -10.97 10.14 2.78
N ASN A 89 -11.64 9.27 2.02
CA ASN A 89 -12.09 7.98 2.53
C ASN A 89 -10.96 6.97 2.69
N VAL A 90 -9.78 7.25 2.14
CA VAL A 90 -8.58 6.44 2.31
C VAL A 90 -7.43 7.36 2.67
N LEU A 91 -6.88 7.16 3.86
CA LEU A 91 -5.67 7.84 4.32
C LEU A 91 -4.59 6.78 4.46
N TYR A 92 -3.34 7.17 4.27
CA TYR A 92 -2.27 6.18 4.35
C TYR A 92 -0.95 6.81 4.80
N PHE A 93 -0.08 5.96 5.33
CA PHE A 93 1.30 6.33 5.62
C PHE A 93 2.19 5.12 5.34
N SER A 94 3.45 5.37 5.08
CA SER A 94 4.40 4.32 4.74
C SER A 94 5.58 4.32 5.69
N THR A 95 6.11 3.12 5.94
CA THR A 95 7.29 2.92 6.76
C THR A 95 8.21 1.90 6.07
N PHE A 96 9.48 1.93 6.44
CA PHE A 96 10.45 0.95 5.98
C PHE A 96 10.77 0.01 7.12
N LEU A 97 10.83 -1.28 6.81
CA LEU A 97 11.21 -2.31 7.77
C LEU A 97 12.43 -3.04 7.22
N GLU A 98 13.46 -3.17 8.04
CA GLU A 98 14.63 -3.94 7.66
C GLU A 98 14.41 -5.40 8.03
N ILE A 99 14.70 -6.31 7.09
CA ILE A 99 14.63 -7.74 7.37
C ILE A 99 15.93 -8.14 8.04
N ILE A 100 15.88 -8.47 9.33
CA ILE A 100 17.05 -8.82 10.10
C ILE A 100 17.26 -10.33 10.24
N ASP A 101 16.21 -11.05 10.34
CA ASP A 101 16.12 -12.49 10.36
C ASP A 101 17.34 -13.25 10.91
#